data_83ce6e7ae9072e008d6dd3f7846f63d7
#
_entry.id   83ce6e7ae9072e008d6dd3f7846f63d7
#
_cell.length_a   1.000
_cell.length_b   1.000
_cell.length_c   1.000
_cell.angle_alpha   90.00
_cell.angle_beta   90.00
_cell.angle_gamma   90.00
#
_symmetry.space_group_name_H-M   'P 1'
#
loop_
_entity.id
_entity.type
_entity.pdbx_description
1 polymer ?
#
loop_
_entity_poly.entity_id
_entity_poly.type
_entity_poly.pdbx_seq_one_letter_code
_entity_poly.pdbx_strand_id
1 'polypeptide(L)'
;MTEGYAYPPQQSSRMRATLMVLGETRAVLHYEDHRIDCRLEEITCTEKVGNIPIKLRFPDGDLFIPDNESALPAYFLQSQKSGLSWLESSKLAILSCVFIAVLFIGAFFYVGLPSMSKGIVTLLPEEVPVAVGEHVLSQLDERLLKPSELPIEQQAHIQAEFDQLVADLPPMPVPPRLVFRSWERGPNAFALSDGTVILMDSLVAIADSDRQLNAILLHELGHVYYQHVMTSLVQSTLVSVSVAVITGESTGVIDTLTGLGVLFVTAGYSRENEEESDAFSATHLMAKYGDTTALAEMFEKLSAAHGAEMSMEWLSSHPDTNTRIEAAKQFNP
;
A
#
# COMPACT_ATOMS: atom_id res chain seq x y z
N MET A 1 -53.47 -18.91 15.51
CA MET A 1 -54.28 -17.95 14.78
C MET A 1 -53.50 -16.62 14.82
N THR A 2 -53.11 -16.09 13.67
CA THR A 2 -52.29 -14.85 13.59
C THR A 2 -53.04 -13.81 12.76
N GLU A 3 -53.31 -12.67 13.33
CA GLU A 3 -53.99 -11.56 12.65
C GLU A 3 -52.96 -10.69 11.92
N GLY A 4 -53.40 -10.06 10.84
CA GLY A 4 -52.56 -9.19 10.00
C GLY A 4 -53.30 -8.63 8.81
N TYR A 5 -52.54 -8.32 7.76
CA TYR A 5 -53.08 -7.80 6.53
C TYR A 5 -52.66 -8.66 5.32
N ALA A 6 -53.62 -8.97 4.47
CA ALA A 6 -53.36 -9.55 3.16
C ALA A 6 -53.28 -8.47 2.09
N TYR A 7 -52.41 -8.68 1.12
CA TYR A 7 -52.24 -7.87 -0.08
C TYR A 7 -52.40 -8.78 -1.30
N PRO A 8 -53.55 -8.75 -1.99
CA PRO A 8 -53.77 -9.53 -3.19
C PRO A 8 -52.80 -9.16 -4.30
N PRO A 9 -52.43 -10.09 -5.20
CA PRO A 9 -51.51 -9.81 -6.29
C PRO A 9 -52.05 -8.70 -7.20
N GLN A 10 -51.17 -7.81 -7.64
CA GLN A 10 -51.45 -6.66 -8.50
C GLN A 10 -52.42 -5.60 -7.93
N GLN A 11 -52.71 -5.64 -6.63
CA GLN A 11 -53.52 -4.64 -5.93
C GLN A 11 -52.72 -3.94 -4.82
N SER A 12 -52.93 -2.64 -4.69
CA SER A 12 -52.32 -1.84 -3.61
C SER A 12 -53.17 -1.78 -2.32
N SER A 13 -54.36 -2.38 -2.35
CA SER A 13 -55.28 -2.41 -1.20
C SER A 13 -54.82 -3.45 -0.17
N ARG A 14 -54.88 -3.09 1.11
CA ARG A 14 -54.67 -4.02 2.22
C ARG A 14 -56.00 -4.42 2.82
N MET A 15 -56.15 -5.71 3.11
CA MET A 15 -57.38 -6.29 3.66
C MET A 15 -57.05 -6.95 4.99
N ARG A 16 -57.95 -6.83 5.95
CA ARG A 16 -57.78 -7.54 7.23
C ARG A 16 -57.83 -9.03 6.99
N ALA A 17 -56.85 -9.75 7.51
CA ALA A 17 -56.69 -11.18 7.25
C ALA A 17 -56.28 -11.95 8.50
N THR A 18 -56.62 -13.20 8.51
CA THR A 18 -56.27 -14.14 9.58
C THR A 18 -55.58 -15.36 8.99
N LEU A 19 -54.38 -15.64 9.49
CA LEU A 19 -53.63 -16.84 9.15
C LEU A 19 -53.87 -17.90 10.24
N MET A 20 -54.33 -19.08 9.83
CA MET A 20 -54.48 -20.26 10.65
C MET A 20 -53.58 -21.38 10.16
N VAL A 21 -52.82 -21.99 11.07
CA VAL A 21 -52.07 -23.23 10.75
C VAL A 21 -52.85 -24.40 11.30
N LEU A 22 -53.12 -25.37 10.43
CA LEU A 22 -53.89 -26.59 10.69
C LEU A 22 -52.93 -27.79 10.73
N GLY A 23 -52.68 -28.27 11.95
CA GLY A 23 -51.67 -29.32 12.16
C GLY A 23 -50.24 -28.83 11.84
N GLU A 24 -49.40 -29.74 11.32
CA GLU A 24 -47.99 -29.46 11.07
C GLU A 24 -47.67 -29.14 9.59
N THR A 25 -48.67 -29.25 8.68
CA THR A 25 -48.41 -29.22 7.25
C THR A 25 -49.24 -28.23 6.42
N ARG A 26 -50.31 -27.69 6.96
CA ARG A 26 -51.24 -26.83 6.21
C ARG A 26 -51.44 -25.48 6.84
N ALA A 27 -51.62 -24.46 6.00
CA ALA A 27 -51.98 -23.11 6.37
C ALA A 27 -53.23 -22.64 5.61
N VAL A 28 -54.05 -21.86 6.27
CA VAL A 28 -55.22 -21.22 5.68
C VAL A 28 -55.11 -19.71 5.95
N LEU A 29 -55.10 -18.94 4.89
CA LEU A 29 -55.24 -17.49 4.95
C LEU A 29 -56.70 -17.13 4.61
N HIS A 30 -57.33 -16.33 5.47
CA HIS A 30 -58.70 -15.89 5.27
C HIS A 30 -58.77 -14.38 5.36
N TYR A 31 -59.35 -13.76 4.33
CA TYR A 31 -59.66 -12.30 4.30
C TYR A 31 -60.89 -12.07 3.42
N GLU A 32 -61.86 -11.28 3.93
CA GLU A 32 -63.15 -11.06 3.29
C GLU A 32 -63.81 -12.39 2.92
N ASP A 33 -64.16 -12.58 1.64
CA ASP A 33 -64.75 -13.81 1.10
C ASP A 33 -63.69 -14.77 0.49
N HIS A 34 -62.39 -14.41 0.62
CA HIS A 34 -61.31 -15.23 0.08
C HIS A 34 -60.72 -16.17 1.12
N ARG A 35 -60.51 -17.41 0.72
CA ARG A 35 -59.83 -18.42 1.53
C ARG A 35 -58.79 -19.13 0.69
N ILE A 36 -57.53 -19.01 1.10
CA ILE A 36 -56.38 -19.69 0.48
C ILE A 36 -55.96 -20.83 1.41
N ASP A 37 -55.94 -22.03 0.91
CA ASP A 37 -55.58 -23.26 1.64
C ASP A 37 -54.40 -23.89 0.92
N CYS A 38 -53.22 -23.95 1.57
CA CYS A 38 -51.98 -24.44 0.98
C CYS A 38 -51.11 -25.17 2.00
N ARG A 39 -50.03 -25.82 1.55
CA ARG A 39 -49.05 -26.43 2.45
C ARG A 39 -48.12 -25.34 3.02
N LEU A 40 -47.62 -25.56 4.24
CA LEU A 40 -46.68 -24.67 4.87
C LEU A 40 -45.40 -24.51 4.04
N GLU A 41 -44.94 -25.55 3.39
CA GLU A 41 -43.74 -25.57 2.53
C GLU A 41 -43.88 -24.75 1.23
N GLU A 42 -45.13 -24.47 0.81
CA GLU A 42 -45.42 -23.63 -0.36
C GLU A 42 -45.42 -22.15 -0.06
N ILE A 43 -45.37 -21.78 1.23
CA ILE A 43 -45.33 -20.37 1.66
C ILE A 43 -43.87 -19.91 1.76
N THR A 44 -43.53 -18.91 0.99
CA THR A 44 -42.19 -18.28 1.07
C THR A 44 -42.20 -17.19 2.13
N CYS A 45 -41.33 -17.32 3.11
CA CYS A 45 -41.12 -16.32 4.17
C CYS A 45 -39.97 -15.42 3.81
N THR A 46 -40.17 -14.07 3.86
CA THR A 46 -39.07 -13.13 3.69
C THR A 46 -38.19 -13.14 4.94
N GLU A 47 -36.87 -13.03 4.76
CA GLU A 47 -35.95 -12.87 5.88
C GLU A 47 -36.22 -11.58 6.63
N LYS A 48 -36.04 -11.63 7.96
CA LYS A 48 -36.16 -10.43 8.81
C LYS A 48 -34.90 -9.58 8.66
N VAL A 49 -35.06 -8.40 8.07
CA VAL A 49 -33.97 -7.42 7.92
C VAL A 49 -34.30 -6.19 8.78
N GLY A 50 -33.61 -6.01 9.89
CA GLY A 50 -33.81 -4.89 10.78
C GLY A 50 -35.24 -4.76 11.33
N ASN A 51 -35.92 -3.62 11.08
CA ASN A 51 -37.29 -3.35 11.49
C ASN A 51 -38.33 -3.63 10.40
N ILE A 52 -37.94 -4.24 9.29
CA ILE A 52 -38.85 -4.57 8.20
C ILE A 52 -39.72 -5.77 8.64
N PRO A 53 -41.06 -5.67 8.55
CA PRO A 53 -41.92 -6.76 8.98
C PRO A 53 -41.76 -8.00 8.06
N ILE A 54 -41.87 -9.16 8.68
CA ILE A 54 -41.89 -10.44 7.98
C ILE A 54 -43.08 -10.50 7.06
N LYS A 55 -42.83 -10.89 5.80
CA LYS A 55 -43.88 -11.07 4.79
C LYS A 55 -43.96 -12.56 4.42
N LEU A 56 -45.13 -13.09 4.45
CA LEU A 56 -45.42 -14.44 3.97
C LEU A 56 -46.05 -14.35 2.56
N ARG A 57 -45.43 -14.93 1.57
CA ARG A 57 -45.97 -15.02 0.19
C ARG A 57 -46.56 -16.38 -0.02
N PHE A 58 -47.83 -16.38 -0.39
CA PHE A 58 -48.62 -17.55 -0.72
C PHE A 58 -48.44 -17.96 -2.19
N PRO A 59 -48.77 -19.23 -2.56
CA PRO A 59 -48.56 -19.76 -3.92
C PRO A 59 -49.31 -19.01 -5.03
N ASP A 60 -50.45 -18.43 -4.70
CA ASP A 60 -51.29 -17.61 -5.59
C ASP A 60 -50.83 -16.16 -5.73
N GLY A 61 -49.78 -15.80 -5.01
CA GLY A 61 -49.12 -14.48 -5.09
C GLY A 61 -49.57 -13.50 -4.01
N ASP A 62 -50.51 -13.86 -3.14
CA ASP A 62 -50.91 -13.06 -2.00
C ASP A 62 -49.77 -12.88 -1.00
N LEU A 63 -49.65 -11.64 -0.46
CA LEU A 63 -48.72 -11.34 0.61
C LEU A 63 -49.46 -11.14 1.93
N PHE A 64 -49.05 -11.81 2.98
CA PHE A 64 -49.57 -11.60 4.33
C PHE A 64 -48.50 -10.96 5.22
N ILE A 65 -48.87 -9.92 5.92
CA ILE A 65 -48.01 -9.21 6.89
C ILE A 65 -48.70 -9.30 8.25
N PRO A 66 -48.14 -10.00 9.26
CA PRO A 66 -48.71 -10.12 10.58
C PRO A 66 -48.64 -8.79 11.34
N ASP A 67 -49.65 -8.52 12.16
CA ASP A 67 -49.62 -7.39 13.09
C ASP A 67 -48.58 -7.58 14.21
N ASN A 68 -48.41 -8.83 14.64
CA ASN A 68 -47.43 -9.23 15.63
C ASN A 68 -46.67 -10.47 15.13
N GLU A 69 -45.39 -10.29 14.84
CA GLU A 69 -44.50 -11.37 14.37
C GLU A 69 -44.37 -12.51 15.39
N SER A 70 -44.44 -12.19 16.71
CA SER A 70 -44.36 -13.22 17.76
C SER A 70 -45.55 -14.20 17.75
N ALA A 71 -46.64 -13.84 17.10
CA ALA A 71 -47.82 -14.70 16.95
C ALA A 71 -47.70 -15.65 15.76
N LEU A 72 -46.63 -15.55 14.93
CA LEU A 72 -46.40 -16.51 13.86
C LEU A 72 -46.00 -17.88 14.41
N PRO A 73 -46.45 -18.94 13.75
CA PRO A 73 -46.04 -20.32 14.08
C PRO A 73 -44.50 -20.47 14.05
N ALA A 74 -43.98 -21.33 14.95
CA ALA A 74 -42.56 -21.59 15.10
C ALA A 74 -41.86 -21.98 13.79
N TYR A 75 -42.59 -22.64 12.88
CA TYR A 75 -42.13 -23.01 11.54
C TYR A 75 -41.56 -21.81 10.77
N PHE A 76 -42.26 -20.68 10.74
CA PHE A 76 -41.82 -19.48 10.03
C PHE A 76 -40.69 -18.73 10.76
N LEU A 77 -40.60 -18.86 12.08
CA LEU A 77 -39.58 -18.22 12.90
C LEU A 77 -38.25 -19.00 12.91
N GLN A 78 -38.31 -20.34 12.77
CA GLN A 78 -37.10 -21.17 12.73
C GLN A 78 -36.37 -21.08 11.39
N SER A 79 -37.09 -20.87 10.30
CA SER A 79 -36.53 -20.69 8.95
C SER A 79 -35.64 -19.43 8.84
N GLN A 80 -35.69 -18.53 9.81
CA GLN A 80 -35.02 -17.22 9.77
C GLN A 80 -33.67 -17.15 10.48
N LYS A 81 -33.17 -18.23 11.04
CA LYS A 81 -31.85 -18.25 11.67
C LYS A 81 -30.75 -18.51 10.64
N SER A 82 -30.63 -17.64 9.64
CA SER A 82 -29.41 -17.60 8.84
C SER A 82 -28.30 -16.91 9.66
N GLY A 83 -27.05 -17.39 9.60
CA GLY A 83 -25.91 -16.75 10.28
C GLY A 83 -25.74 -15.26 9.88
N LEU A 84 -26.22 -14.90 8.69
CA LEU A 84 -26.19 -13.55 8.16
C LEU A 84 -27.12 -12.59 8.92
N SER A 85 -28.34 -13.03 9.27
CA SER A 85 -29.30 -12.20 10.02
C SER A 85 -28.83 -11.88 11.44
N TRP A 86 -28.04 -12.77 12.06
CA TRP A 86 -27.43 -12.50 13.36
C TRP A 86 -26.31 -11.43 13.24
N LEU A 87 -25.49 -11.50 12.19
CA LEU A 87 -24.47 -10.50 11.89
C LEU A 87 -25.06 -9.10 11.68
N GLU A 88 -26.15 -9.00 10.93
CA GLU A 88 -26.82 -7.72 10.64
C GLU A 88 -27.56 -7.13 11.84
N SER A 89 -28.08 -7.97 12.74
CA SER A 89 -28.87 -7.53 13.92
C SER A 89 -28.02 -7.17 15.13
N SER A 90 -26.78 -7.64 15.21
CA SER A 90 -25.90 -7.44 16.36
C SER A 90 -24.94 -6.27 16.11
N LYS A 91 -25.14 -5.16 16.84
CA LYS A 91 -24.20 -4.01 16.80
C LYS A 91 -22.77 -4.42 17.10
N LEU A 92 -22.57 -5.39 18.00
CA LEU A 92 -21.24 -5.89 18.34
C LEU A 92 -20.62 -6.66 17.17
N ALA A 93 -21.40 -7.46 16.44
CA ALA A 93 -20.94 -8.19 15.27
C ALA A 93 -20.55 -7.22 14.12
N ILE A 94 -21.37 -6.20 13.88
CA ILE A 94 -21.05 -5.15 12.89
C ILE A 94 -19.74 -4.44 13.27
N LEU A 95 -19.59 -4.02 14.53
CA LEU A 95 -18.35 -3.37 15.00
C LEU A 95 -17.14 -4.31 14.86
N SER A 96 -17.31 -5.59 15.18
CA SER A 96 -16.24 -6.60 15.01
C SER A 96 -15.86 -6.77 13.55
N CYS A 97 -16.85 -6.85 12.64
CA CYS A 97 -16.56 -6.92 11.19
C CYS A 97 -15.83 -5.69 10.68
N VAL A 98 -16.24 -4.48 11.10
CA VAL A 98 -15.56 -3.24 10.74
C VAL A 98 -14.13 -3.24 11.28
N PHE A 99 -13.94 -3.64 12.55
CA PHE A 99 -12.61 -3.73 13.15
C PHE A 99 -11.69 -4.71 12.42
N ILE A 100 -12.22 -5.91 12.11
CA ILE A 100 -11.48 -6.93 11.33
C ILE A 100 -11.14 -6.39 9.93
N ALA A 101 -12.07 -5.72 9.27
CA ALA A 101 -11.82 -5.12 7.95
C ALA A 101 -10.71 -4.05 8.01
N VAL A 102 -10.73 -3.18 9.03
CA VAL A 102 -9.69 -2.16 9.24
C VAL A 102 -8.33 -2.81 9.51
N LEU A 103 -8.28 -3.86 10.35
CA LEU A 103 -7.06 -4.62 10.59
C LEU A 103 -6.54 -5.30 9.32
N PHE A 104 -7.43 -5.90 8.53
CA PHE A 104 -7.07 -6.57 7.29
C PHE A 104 -6.52 -5.57 6.26
N ILE A 105 -7.19 -4.42 6.10
CA ILE A 105 -6.73 -3.33 5.24
C ILE A 105 -5.37 -2.83 5.72
N GLY A 106 -5.22 -2.56 7.02
CA GLY A 106 -3.95 -2.14 7.61
C GLY A 106 -2.82 -3.15 7.35
N ALA A 107 -3.08 -4.44 7.61
CA ALA A 107 -2.11 -5.51 7.35
C ALA A 107 -1.76 -5.64 5.86
N PHE A 108 -2.74 -5.47 4.97
CA PHE A 108 -2.51 -5.47 3.52
C PHE A 108 -1.56 -4.33 3.11
N PHE A 109 -1.81 -3.10 3.55
CA PHE A 109 -0.96 -1.97 3.18
C PHE A 109 0.41 -2.00 3.85
N TYR A 110 0.52 -2.51 5.08
CA TYR A 110 1.78 -2.49 5.85
C TYR A 110 2.68 -3.70 5.58
N VAL A 111 2.12 -4.86 5.28
CA VAL A 111 2.88 -6.11 5.07
C VAL A 111 2.66 -6.67 3.66
N GLY A 112 1.41 -6.76 3.24
CA GLY A 112 1.05 -7.40 1.97
C GLY A 112 1.60 -6.64 0.77
N LEU A 113 1.36 -5.35 0.72
CA LEU A 113 1.76 -4.51 -0.42
C LEU A 113 3.29 -4.42 -0.58
N PRO A 114 4.11 -4.15 0.46
CA PRO A 114 5.57 -4.19 0.34
C PRO A 114 6.10 -5.55 -0.10
N SER A 115 5.57 -6.64 0.49
CA SER A 115 6.00 -8.00 0.12
C SER A 115 5.66 -8.35 -1.34
N MET A 116 4.47 -7.96 -1.80
CA MET A 116 4.06 -8.13 -3.21
C MET A 116 4.96 -7.32 -4.13
N SER A 117 5.29 -6.08 -3.78
CA SER A 117 6.15 -5.21 -4.59
C SER A 117 7.55 -5.80 -4.74
N LYS A 118 8.17 -6.25 -3.64
CA LYS A 118 9.45 -6.97 -3.67
C LYS A 118 9.37 -8.21 -4.58
N GLY A 119 8.30 -9.02 -4.45
CA GLY A 119 8.10 -10.20 -5.30
C GLY A 119 7.89 -9.88 -6.79
N ILE A 120 7.17 -8.81 -7.11
CA ILE A 120 6.99 -8.37 -8.50
C ILE A 120 8.33 -7.94 -9.10
N VAL A 121 9.12 -7.15 -8.37
CA VAL A 121 10.42 -6.66 -8.85
C VAL A 121 11.36 -7.80 -9.22
N THR A 122 11.38 -8.90 -8.44
CA THR A 122 12.21 -10.07 -8.76
C THR A 122 11.77 -10.84 -10.03
N LEU A 123 10.55 -10.60 -10.50
CA LEU A 123 9.99 -11.24 -11.71
C LEU A 123 10.07 -10.33 -12.94
N LEU A 124 10.45 -9.05 -12.77
CA LEU A 124 10.59 -8.13 -13.89
C LEU A 124 11.77 -8.53 -14.78
N PRO A 125 11.62 -8.45 -16.10
CA PRO A 125 12.76 -8.54 -17.02
C PRO A 125 13.79 -7.45 -16.70
N GLU A 126 15.10 -7.77 -16.87
CA GLU A 126 16.20 -6.84 -16.56
C GLU A 126 16.12 -5.52 -17.36
N GLU A 127 15.50 -5.56 -18.53
CA GLU A 127 15.31 -4.38 -19.38
C GLU A 127 14.39 -3.32 -18.74
N VAL A 128 13.48 -3.72 -17.85
CA VAL A 128 12.50 -2.79 -17.24
C VAL A 128 13.18 -1.81 -16.26
N PRO A 129 13.94 -2.27 -15.25
CA PRO A 129 14.71 -1.36 -14.39
C PRO A 129 15.66 -0.45 -15.17
N VAL A 130 16.31 -0.99 -16.20
CA VAL A 130 17.23 -0.23 -17.06
C VAL A 130 16.49 0.88 -17.81
N ALA A 131 15.41 0.57 -18.51
CA ALA A 131 14.64 1.56 -19.25
C ALA A 131 14.06 2.66 -18.35
N VAL A 132 13.61 2.30 -17.15
CA VAL A 132 13.09 3.25 -16.16
C VAL A 132 14.20 4.18 -15.66
N GLY A 133 15.36 3.64 -15.28
CA GLY A 133 16.48 4.43 -14.77
C GLY A 133 17.03 5.40 -15.81
N GLU A 134 17.23 4.94 -17.05
CA GLU A 134 17.66 5.79 -18.18
C GLU A 134 16.68 6.91 -18.47
N HIS A 135 15.37 6.61 -18.46
CA HIS A 135 14.34 7.62 -18.65
C HIS A 135 14.35 8.66 -17.52
N VAL A 136 14.48 8.23 -16.27
CA VAL A 136 14.55 9.13 -15.11
C VAL A 136 15.79 10.01 -15.19
N LEU A 137 16.98 9.46 -15.50
CA LEU A 137 18.20 10.23 -15.66
C LEU A 137 18.04 11.31 -16.74
N SER A 138 17.48 10.95 -17.90
CA SER A 138 17.22 11.92 -18.97
C SER A 138 16.31 13.06 -18.51
N GLN A 139 15.24 12.77 -17.77
CA GLN A 139 14.33 13.79 -17.25
C GLN A 139 15.00 14.69 -16.19
N LEU A 140 15.87 14.11 -15.35
CA LEU A 140 16.65 14.88 -14.37
C LEU A 140 17.66 15.79 -15.06
N ASP A 141 18.39 15.29 -16.05
CA ASP A 141 19.36 16.07 -16.83
C ASP A 141 18.69 17.22 -17.62
N GLU A 142 17.48 17.01 -18.12
CA GLU A 142 16.74 18.04 -18.85
C GLU A 142 16.17 19.15 -17.94
N ARG A 143 15.82 18.84 -16.69
CA ARG A 143 15.02 19.75 -15.85
C ARG A 143 15.72 20.28 -14.62
N LEU A 144 16.64 19.51 -14.05
CA LEU A 144 17.15 19.75 -12.70
C LEU A 144 18.67 19.74 -12.59
N LEU A 145 19.33 18.82 -13.30
CA LEU A 145 20.76 18.60 -13.14
C LEU A 145 21.55 19.33 -14.21
N LYS A 146 22.78 19.72 -13.85
CA LYS A 146 23.76 20.30 -14.76
C LYS A 146 24.97 19.37 -14.86
N PRO A 147 25.76 19.45 -15.95
CA PRO A 147 27.05 18.78 -16.01
C PRO A 147 27.90 19.12 -14.79
N SER A 148 28.68 18.14 -14.29
CA SER A 148 29.60 18.32 -13.20
C SER A 148 30.69 19.35 -13.54
N GLU A 149 31.06 20.17 -12.55
CA GLU A 149 32.14 21.13 -12.61
C GLU A 149 33.43 20.63 -11.90
N LEU A 150 33.38 19.36 -11.38
CA LEU A 150 34.56 18.75 -10.76
C LEU A 150 35.70 18.58 -11.79
N PRO A 151 36.98 18.82 -11.38
CA PRO A 151 38.14 18.51 -12.20
C PRO A 151 38.11 17.05 -12.69
N ILE A 152 38.54 16.83 -13.94
CA ILE A 152 38.54 15.48 -14.55
C ILE A 152 39.38 14.50 -13.74
N GLU A 153 40.48 14.93 -13.18
CA GLU A 153 41.36 14.13 -12.30
C GLU A 153 40.64 13.69 -11.04
N GLN A 154 39.81 14.56 -10.43
CA GLN A 154 39.01 14.24 -9.26
C GLN A 154 37.88 13.25 -9.59
N GLN A 155 37.20 13.47 -10.70
CA GLN A 155 36.19 12.51 -11.18
C GLN A 155 36.82 11.13 -11.43
N ALA A 156 37.98 11.09 -12.09
CA ALA A 156 38.69 9.84 -12.36
C ALA A 156 39.15 9.13 -11.07
N HIS A 157 39.59 9.89 -10.06
CA HIS A 157 39.97 9.33 -8.77
C HIS A 157 38.74 8.71 -8.06
N ILE A 158 37.63 9.44 -7.96
CA ILE A 158 36.40 8.94 -7.32
C ILE A 158 35.83 7.75 -8.10
N GLN A 159 35.89 7.77 -9.43
CA GLN A 159 35.47 6.63 -10.25
C GLN A 159 36.31 5.39 -9.95
N ALA A 160 37.63 5.52 -9.80
CA ALA A 160 38.50 4.38 -9.47
C ALA A 160 38.18 3.80 -8.06
N GLU A 161 37.89 4.66 -7.07
CA GLU A 161 37.43 4.23 -5.76
C GLU A 161 36.08 3.48 -5.84
N PHE A 162 35.13 4.03 -6.61
CA PHE A 162 33.83 3.39 -6.83
C PHE A 162 33.96 2.01 -7.49
N ASP A 163 34.80 1.88 -8.52
CA ASP A 163 35.04 0.62 -9.22
C ASP A 163 35.63 -0.42 -8.26
N GLN A 164 36.52 -0.01 -7.34
CA GLN A 164 37.05 -0.89 -6.30
C GLN A 164 35.98 -1.29 -5.30
N LEU A 165 35.10 -0.37 -4.86
CA LEU A 165 33.99 -0.71 -3.99
C LEU A 165 33.10 -1.78 -4.66
N VAL A 166 32.70 -1.55 -5.91
CA VAL A 166 31.84 -2.47 -6.64
C VAL A 166 32.49 -3.87 -6.80
N ALA A 167 33.82 -3.92 -7.01
CA ALA A 167 34.53 -5.19 -7.14
C ALA A 167 34.55 -6.01 -5.82
N ASP A 168 34.48 -5.34 -4.67
CA ASP A 168 34.46 -5.95 -3.34
C ASP A 168 33.06 -6.38 -2.88
N LEU A 169 31.99 -5.98 -3.63
CA LEU A 169 30.59 -6.24 -3.29
C LEU A 169 30.10 -7.59 -3.84
N PRO A 170 29.01 -8.15 -3.24
CA PRO A 170 28.31 -9.28 -3.84
C PRO A 170 27.74 -8.91 -5.21
N PRO A 171 27.41 -9.92 -6.05
CA PRO A 171 26.78 -9.66 -7.35
C PRO A 171 25.55 -8.75 -7.22
N MET A 172 25.54 -7.68 -8.02
CA MET A 172 24.45 -6.69 -8.02
C MET A 172 23.34 -7.10 -9.00
N PRO A 173 22.07 -6.81 -8.71
CA PRO A 173 20.95 -7.11 -9.60
C PRO A 173 21.04 -6.42 -10.97
N VAL A 174 21.64 -5.24 -10.99
CA VAL A 174 21.96 -4.46 -12.20
C VAL A 174 23.39 -3.93 -12.07
N PRO A 175 24.15 -3.78 -13.19
CA PRO A 175 25.52 -3.27 -13.13
C PRO A 175 25.57 -1.83 -12.61
N PRO A 176 26.24 -1.55 -11.47
CA PRO A 176 26.35 -0.18 -10.96
C PRO A 176 27.22 0.69 -11.88
N ARG A 177 26.86 1.95 -12.00
CA ARG A 177 27.66 2.97 -12.69
C ARG A 177 27.59 4.29 -11.94
N LEU A 178 28.69 5.03 -11.91
CA LEU A 178 28.75 6.33 -11.27
C LEU A 178 28.64 7.44 -12.33
N VAL A 179 27.86 8.48 -12.03
CA VAL A 179 27.79 9.69 -12.83
C VAL A 179 27.88 10.94 -11.93
N PHE A 180 28.58 11.97 -12.40
CA PHE A 180 28.78 13.20 -11.67
C PHE A 180 27.86 14.28 -12.23
N ARG A 181 27.18 15.03 -11.33
CA ARG A 181 26.30 16.13 -11.70
C ARG A 181 26.45 17.29 -10.73
N SER A 182 26.12 18.48 -11.20
CA SER A 182 25.95 19.65 -10.36
C SER A 182 24.48 19.95 -10.15
N TRP A 183 24.14 20.32 -8.90
CA TRP A 183 22.75 20.62 -8.51
C TRP A 183 22.72 21.80 -7.54
N GLU A 184 21.84 22.78 -7.80
CA GLU A 184 21.77 24.02 -7.00
C GLU A 184 21.12 23.82 -5.62
N ARG A 185 20.46 22.67 -5.37
CA ARG A 185 19.73 22.43 -4.13
C ARG A 185 20.58 21.86 -2.98
N GLY A 186 21.88 21.69 -3.20
CA GLY A 186 22.82 21.30 -2.16
C GLY A 186 23.42 19.91 -2.30
N PRO A 187 24.16 19.45 -1.26
CA PRO A 187 24.84 18.17 -1.28
C PRO A 187 23.84 17.01 -1.29
N ASN A 188 23.99 16.11 -2.28
CA ASN A 188 23.16 14.92 -2.40
C ASN A 188 23.87 13.84 -3.24
N ALA A 189 23.43 12.60 -3.08
CA ALA A 189 23.65 11.50 -3.98
C ALA A 189 22.35 10.67 -4.04
N PHE A 190 22.12 9.94 -5.11
CA PHE A 190 20.99 9.01 -5.18
C PHE A 190 21.19 7.95 -6.26
N ALA A 191 20.63 6.79 -5.99
CA ALA A 191 20.60 5.67 -6.90
C ALA A 191 19.38 5.71 -7.83
N LEU A 192 19.52 5.18 -9.04
CA LEU A 192 18.44 4.92 -9.97
C LEU A 192 18.24 3.41 -10.15
N SER A 193 17.11 3.04 -10.77
CA SER A 193 16.74 1.63 -10.94
C SER A 193 17.66 0.85 -11.90
N ASP A 194 18.39 1.53 -12.77
CA ASP A 194 19.35 0.96 -13.71
C ASP A 194 20.76 0.75 -13.13
N GLY A 195 20.92 0.97 -11.81
CA GLY A 195 22.21 0.91 -11.14
C GLY A 195 23.04 2.20 -11.22
N THR A 196 22.52 3.27 -11.84
CA THR A 196 23.20 4.55 -11.87
C THR A 196 23.18 5.16 -10.47
N VAL A 197 24.36 5.49 -9.94
CA VAL A 197 24.56 6.33 -8.76
C VAL A 197 24.93 7.71 -9.24
N ILE A 198 24.14 8.72 -8.89
CA ILE A 198 24.41 10.12 -9.22
C ILE A 198 25.06 10.77 -8.01
N LEU A 199 26.26 11.28 -8.18
CA LEU A 199 27.01 11.98 -7.13
C LEU A 199 27.07 13.47 -7.45
N MET A 200 26.61 14.30 -6.51
CA MET A 200 26.61 15.76 -6.68
C MET A 200 27.95 16.37 -6.30
N ASP A 201 28.40 17.35 -7.08
CA ASP A 201 29.64 18.11 -6.83
C ASP A 201 29.68 18.70 -5.42
N SER A 202 28.53 19.20 -4.93
CA SER A 202 28.39 19.76 -3.59
C SER A 202 28.57 18.72 -2.48
N LEU A 203 28.24 17.44 -2.72
CA LEU A 203 28.51 16.36 -1.76
C LEU A 203 30.01 16.06 -1.70
N VAL A 204 30.68 16.05 -2.84
CA VAL A 204 32.14 15.89 -2.91
C VAL A 204 32.84 17.03 -2.18
N ALA A 205 32.33 18.25 -2.30
CA ALA A 205 32.91 19.43 -1.66
C ALA A 205 32.85 19.43 -0.12
N ILE A 206 31.86 18.75 0.49
CA ILE A 206 31.75 18.66 1.95
C ILE A 206 32.47 17.46 2.55
N ALA A 207 32.88 16.51 1.75
CA ALA A 207 33.63 15.33 2.21
C ALA A 207 35.09 15.70 2.46
N ASP A 208 35.65 15.30 3.62
CA ASP A 208 37.06 15.56 3.97
C ASP A 208 37.98 14.42 3.51
N SER A 209 37.43 13.28 3.10
CA SER A 209 38.20 12.10 2.73
C SER A 209 37.43 11.16 1.81
N ASP A 210 38.17 10.31 1.08
CA ASP A 210 37.59 9.26 0.25
C ASP A 210 36.74 8.29 1.09
N ARG A 211 37.10 8.03 2.36
CA ARG A 211 36.31 7.16 3.25
C ARG A 211 34.90 7.71 3.49
N GLN A 212 34.77 9.03 3.62
CA GLN A 212 33.46 9.66 3.77
C GLN A 212 32.62 9.57 2.49
N LEU A 213 33.24 9.77 1.31
CA LEU A 213 32.56 9.57 0.03
C LEU A 213 32.17 8.09 -0.17
N ASN A 214 33.08 7.18 0.15
CA ASN A 214 32.84 5.74 0.05
C ASN A 214 31.69 5.29 0.96
N ALA A 215 31.50 5.93 2.13
CA ALA A 215 30.38 5.64 3.00
C ALA A 215 29.03 5.97 2.34
N ILE A 216 28.92 7.10 1.66
CA ILE A 216 27.70 7.47 0.94
C ILE A 216 27.55 6.63 -0.34
N LEU A 217 28.61 6.39 -1.10
CA LEU A 217 28.58 5.54 -2.29
C LEU A 217 28.12 4.11 -1.93
N LEU A 218 28.58 3.55 -0.81
CA LEU A 218 28.12 2.25 -0.31
C LEU A 218 26.65 2.28 0.14
N HIS A 219 26.18 3.41 0.70
CA HIS A 219 24.77 3.58 1.03
C HIS A 219 23.90 3.57 -0.23
N GLU A 220 24.29 4.33 -1.28
CA GLU A 220 23.59 4.32 -2.56
C GLU A 220 23.64 2.96 -3.26
N LEU A 221 24.79 2.27 -3.17
CA LEU A 221 24.91 0.89 -3.67
C LEU A 221 24.02 -0.09 -2.88
N GLY A 222 23.72 0.18 -1.61
CA GLY A 222 22.70 -0.53 -0.84
C GLY A 222 21.31 -0.38 -1.45
N HIS A 223 20.92 0.84 -1.86
CA HIS A 223 19.65 1.07 -2.57
C HIS A 223 19.58 0.32 -3.90
N VAL A 224 20.70 0.22 -4.64
CA VAL A 224 20.78 -0.58 -5.87
C VAL A 224 20.66 -2.08 -5.55
N TYR A 225 21.40 -2.56 -4.55
CA TYR A 225 21.44 -3.98 -4.19
C TYR A 225 20.07 -4.51 -3.77
N TYR A 226 19.34 -3.77 -2.96
CA TYR A 226 17.99 -4.12 -2.50
C TYR A 226 16.89 -3.70 -3.48
N GLN A 227 17.24 -3.07 -4.60
CA GLN A 227 16.30 -2.59 -5.63
C GLN A 227 15.20 -1.65 -5.07
N HIS A 228 15.56 -0.78 -4.11
CA HIS A 228 14.61 0.08 -3.40
C HIS A 228 13.81 0.99 -4.35
N VAL A 229 14.46 1.55 -5.38
CA VAL A 229 13.80 2.43 -6.37
C VAL A 229 12.68 1.68 -7.10
N MET A 230 12.99 0.50 -7.65
CA MET A 230 11.98 -0.29 -8.37
C MET A 230 10.87 -0.79 -7.44
N THR A 231 11.22 -1.22 -6.23
CA THR A 231 10.24 -1.68 -5.24
C THR A 231 9.27 -0.55 -4.88
N SER A 232 9.77 0.65 -4.63
CA SER A 232 8.96 1.83 -4.32
C SER A 232 8.08 2.25 -5.51
N LEU A 233 8.60 2.19 -6.73
CA LEU A 233 7.85 2.49 -7.95
C LEU A 233 6.69 1.50 -8.17
N VAL A 234 6.97 0.20 -8.04
CA VAL A 234 5.94 -0.85 -8.14
C VAL A 234 4.89 -0.68 -7.03
N GLN A 235 5.32 -0.41 -5.80
CA GLN A 235 4.42 -0.19 -4.67
C GLN A 235 3.48 1.00 -4.92
N SER A 236 4.00 2.13 -5.36
CA SER A 236 3.19 3.32 -5.66
C SER A 236 2.23 3.08 -6.82
N THR A 237 2.66 2.32 -7.82
CA THR A 237 1.81 1.90 -8.93
C THR A 237 0.65 1.03 -8.45
N LEU A 238 0.93 0.05 -7.59
CA LEU A 238 -0.10 -0.83 -7.02
C LEU A 238 -1.10 -0.04 -6.16
N VAL A 239 -0.63 0.94 -5.38
CA VAL A 239 -1.52 1.84 -4.62
C VAL A 239 -2.40 2.63 -5.58
N SER A 240 -1.83 3.24 -6.61
CA SER A 240 -2.57 4.06 -7.60
C SER A 240 -3.63 3.22 -8.33
N VAL A 241 -3.27 2.00 -8.77
CA VAL A 241 -4.23 1.07 -9.40
C VAL A 241 -5.34 0.67 -8.41
N SER A 242 -4.99 0.40 -7.15
CA SER A 242 -5.98 0.04 -6.13
C SER A 242 -6.98 1.18 -5.88
N VAL A 243 -6.50 2.41 -5.80
CA VAL A 243 -7.37 3.60 -5.67
C VAL A 243 -8.26 3.76 -6.91
N ALA A 244 -7.70 3.63 -8.11
CA ALA A 244 -8.45 3.74 -9.36
C ALA A 244 -9.58 2.69 -9.45
N VAL A 245 -9.32 1.45 -9.03
CA VAL A 245 -10.34 0.38 -8.99
C VAL A 245 -11.46 0.72 -7.99
N ILE A 246 -11.11 1.25 -6.81
CA ILE A 246 -12.10 1.60 -5.77
C ILE A 246 -12.95 2.81 -6.18
N THR A 247 -12.34 3.82 -6.79
CA THR A 247 -13.03 5.07 -7.17
C THR A 247 -13.71 5.00 -8.53
N GLY A 248 -13.34 4.02 -9.37
CA GLY A 248 -13.80 3.93 -10.77
C GLY A 248 -13.13 4.92 -11.72
N GLU A 249 -12.09 5.65 -11.26
CA GLU A 249 -11.35 6.64 -12.05
C GLU A 249 -10.02 6.05 -12.55
N SER A 250 -9.90 5.80 -13.85
CA SER A 250 -8.69 5.23 -14.47
C SER A 250 -7.71 6.25 -15.07
N THR A 251 -8.08 7.52 -15.13
CA THR A 251 -7.32 8.56 -15.85
C THR A 251 -6.01 8.97 -15.20
N GLY A 252 -5.81 8.72 -13.90
CA GLY A 252 -4.61 9.14 -13.17
C GLY A 252 -3.43 8.15 -13.20
N VAL A 253 -3.64 6.90 -13.59
CA VAL A 253 -2.60 5.84 -13.46
C VAL A 253 -1.45 6.06 -14.43
N ILE A 254 -1.73 6.43 -15.68
CA ILE A 254 -0.70 6.64 -16.72
C ILE A 254 0.09 7.92 -16.45
N ASP A 255 -0.58 9.00 -16.05
CA ASP A 255 0.07 10.27 -15.70
C ASP A 255 0.91 10.12 -14.44
N THR A 256 0.48 9.27 -13.50
CA THR A 256 1.23 8.95 -12.29
C THR A 256 2.53 8.20 -12.61
N LEU A 257 2.50 7.23 -13.51
CA LEU A 257 3.70 6.47 -13.93
C LEU A 257 4.77 7.35 -14.59
N THR A 258 4.36 8.34 -15.39
CA THR A 258 5.29 9.27 -16.06
C THR A 258 5.82 10.35 -15.11
N GLY A 259 5.06 10.77 -14.10
CA GLY A 259 5.47 11.75 -13.08
C GLY A 259 6.29 11.17 -11.93
N LEU A 260 6.17 9.87 -11.64
CA LEU A 260 6.76 9.22 -10.48
C LEU A 260 8.29 9.18 -10.50
N GLY A 261 8.94 9.10 -11.65
CA GLY A 261 10.40 9.05 -11.72
C GLY A 261 11.08 10.26 -11.07
N VAL A 262 10.57 11.46 -11.30
CA VAL A 262 11.09 12.71 -10.70
C VAL A 262 10.64 12.85 -9.24
N LEU A 263 9.42 12.39 -8.91
CA LEU A 263 8.89 12.41 -7.54
C LEU A 263 9.67 11.49 -6.59
N PHE A 264 10.17 10.34 -7.07
CA PHE A 264 10.93 9.41 -6.23
C PHE A 264 12.25 9.98 -5.74
N VAL A 265 12.93 10.75 -6.57
CA VAL A 265 14.18 11.45 -6.18
C VAL A 265 13.92 12.51 -5.11
N THR A 266 12.69 13.04 -5.03
CA THR A 266 12.31 14.11 -4.09
C THR A 266 11.44 13.65 -2.93
N ALA A 267 10.84 12.46 -2.98
CA ALA A 267 9.86 11.98 -1.99
C ALA A 267 10.47 11.14 -0.85
N GLY A 268 11.71 10.71 -1.00
CA GLY A 268 12.44 9.93 0.01
C GLY A 268 12.08 8.45 0.07
N TYR A 269 13.00 7.69 0.62
CA TYR A 269 12.85 6.27 0.89
C TYR A 269 12.10 6.01 2.20
N SER A 270 11.58 4.78 2.37
CA SER A 270 11.03 4.37 3.66
C SER A 270 12.15 4.22 4.70
N ARG A 271 11.81 4.32 5.99
CA ARG A 271 12.79 4.08 7.08
C ARG A 271 13.47 2.71 6.96
N GLU A 272 12.71 1.69 6.61
CA GLU A 272 13.24 0.33 6.42
C GLU A 272 14.27 0.29 5.29
N ASN A 273 14.01 0.97 4.18
CA ASN A 273 14.96 1.05 3.07
C ASN A 273 16.26 1.77 3.48
N GLU A 274 16.13 2.85 4.27
CA GLU A 274 17.28 3.56 4.81
C GLU A 274 18.10 2.69 5.77
N GLU A 275 17.45 1.98 6.68
CA GLU A 275 18.11 1.05 7.61
C GLU A 275 18.81 -0.10 6.86
N GLU A 276 18.20 -0.66 5.81
CA GLU A 276 18.81 -1.68 4.96
C GLU A 276 20.06 -1.13 4.25
N SER A 277 20.00 0.09 3.69
CA SER A 277 21.13 0.74 3.00
C SER A 277 22.24 1.17 3.95
N ASP A 278 21.90 1.69 5.14
CA ASP A 278 22.87 2.01 6.19
C ASP A 278 23.60 0.77 6.69
N ALA A 279 22.87 -0.32 6.92
CA ALA A 279 23.48 -1.59 7.34
C ALA A 279 24.40 -2.16 6.25
N PHE A 280 24.01 -2.03 4.98
CA PHE A 280 24.86 -2.38 3.83
C PHE A 280 26.16 -1.56 3.83
N SER A 281 26.04 -0.24 3.90
CA SER A 281 27.20 0.67 3.96
C SER A 281 28.10 0.34 5.15
N ALA A 282 27.52 0.25 6.35
CA ALA A 282 28.25 -0.03 7.58
C ALA A 282 28.99 -1.38 7.55
N THR A 283 28.35 -2.42 7.02
CA THR A 283 28.97 -3.77 6.87
C THR A 283 30.20 -3.71 5.98
N HIS A 284 30.11 -3.04 4.83
CA HIS A 284 31.21 -2.97 3.87
C HIS A 284 32.29 -1.97 4.30
N LEU A 285 31.95 -0.89 5.01
CA LEU A 285 32.94 -0.01 5.65
C LEU A 285 33.72 -0.77 6.73
N MET A 286 33.04 -1.53 7.58
CA MET A 286 33.69 -2.34 8.60
C MET A 286 34.66 -3.35 7.97
N ALA A 287 34.24 -4.01 6.90
CA ALA A 287 35.10 -4.97 6.18
C ALA A 287 36.33 -4.28 5.54
N LYS A 288 36.17 -3.08 4.96
CA LYS A 288 37.22 -2.38 4.25
C LYS A 288 38.13 -1.57 5.18
N TYR A 289 37.58 -0.93 6.20
CA TYR A 289 38.28 0.05 7.03
C TYR A 289 38.35 -0.30 8.54
N GLY A 290 37.59 -1.28 8.99
CA GLY A 290 37.54 -1.70 10.38
C GLY A 290 36.68 -0.83 11.31
N ASP A 291 35.99 0.18 10.76
CA ASP A 291 35.06 1.06 11.50
C ASP A 291 34.03 1.71 10.57
N THR A 292 32.98 2.29 11.17
CA THR A 292 31.87 2.97 10.47
C THR A 292 31.82 4.47 10.71
N THR A 293 32.88 5.03 11.30
CA THR A 293 32.95 6.44 11.71
C THR A 293 32.67 7.39 10.54
N ALA A 294 33.18 7.08 9.35
CA ALA A 294 33.01 7.89 8.16
C ALA A 294 31.53 8.07 7.74
N LEU A 295 30.69 7.06 7.96
CA LEU A 295 29.25 7.14 7.69
C LEU A 295 28.56 8.13 8.65
N ALA A 296 28.86 8.01 9.94
CA ALA A 296 28.31 8.90 10.96
C ALA A 296 28.76 10.35 10.73
N GLU A 297 30.04 10.57 10.41
CA GLU A 297 30.59 11.90 10.10
C GLU A 297 29.93 12.53 8.89
N MET A 298 29.66 11.75 7.82
CA MET A 298 28.97 12.28 6.65
C MET A 298 27.52 12.65 6.96
N PHE A 299 26.81 11.84 7.73
CA PHE A 299 25.47 12.19 8.17
C PHE A 299 25.44 13.45 9.05
N GLU A 300 26.43 13.64 9.93
CA GLU A 300 26.58 14.87 10.72
C GLU A 300 26.81 16.09 9.82
N LYS A 301 27.67 15.98 8.82
CA LYS A 301 27.93 17.05 7.85
C LYS A 301 26.71 17.39 7.02
N LEU A 302 26.01 16.39 6.52
CA LEU A 302 24.76 16.57 5.76
C LEU A 302 23.68 17.23 6.64
N SER A 303 23.58 16.83 7.92
CA SER A 303 22.68 17.45 8.87
C SER A 303 23.07 18.88 9.23
N ALA A 304 24.36 19.17 9.40
CA ALA A 304 24.87 20.52 9.70
C ALA A 304 24.71 21.49 8.52
N ALA A 305 24.88 21.00 7.30
CA ALA A 305 24.61 21.78 6.08
C ALA A 305 23.13 22.20 6.00
N HIS A 306 22.24 21.55 6.74
CA HIS A 306 20.82 21.89 6.85
C HIS A 306 20.50 23.26 7.49
N GLY A 307 21.39 23.83 8.30
CA GLY A 307 21.21 25.16 8.91
C GLY A 307 21.37 26.34 7.94
N ALA A 308 21.89 26.12 6.74
CA ALA A 308 21.99 27.10 5.65
C ALA A 308 20.94 26.68 4.61
N GLU A 309 20.03 27.54 4.19
CA GLU A 309 18.86 27.35 3.28
C GLU A 309 19.00 26.34 2.10
N MET A 310 20.14 25.69 1.94
CA MET A 310 20.54 24.87 0.79
C MET A 310 20.50 23.34 0.98
N SER A 311 20.11 22.80 2.14
CA SER A 311 20.31 21.36 2.42
C SER A 311 19.04 20.57 2.73
N MET A 312 17.86 21.08 2.39
CA MET A 312 16.58 20.38 2.62
C MET A 312 16.44 19.08 1.82
N GLU A 313 17.20 18.90 0.74
CA GLU A 313 16.99 17.84 -0.22
C GLU A 313 17.51 16.47 0.26
N TRP A 314 18.69 16.38 0.87
CA TRP A 314 19.20 15.12 1.44
C TRP A 314 18.25 14.57 2.51
N LEU A 315 17.78 15.43 3.43
CA LEU A 315 16.88 15.00 4.50
C LEU A 315 15.47 14.63 4.00
N SER A 316 15.05 15.18 2.86
CA SER A 316 13.77 14.80 2.25
C SER A 316 13.87 13.48 1.49
N SER A 317 15.03 13.21 0.86
CA SER A 317 15.28 11.91 0.20
C SER A 317 15.71 10.79 1.17
N HIS A 318 16.36 11.16 2.30
CA HIS A 318 16.90 10.24 3.30
C HIS A 318 16.49 10.65 4.73
N PRO A 319 15.26 10.36 5.17
CA PRO A 319 14.74 10.81 6.46
C PRO A 319 15.43 10.19 7.68
N ASP A 320 15.15 10.74 8.88
CA ASP A 320 15.58 10.23 10.20
C ASP A 320 17.09 10.26 10.49
N THR A 321 17.80 11.24 9.98
CA THR A 321 19.27 11.34 10.07
C THR A 321 19.85 11.23 11.49
N ASN A 322 19.20 11.77 12.53
CA ASN A 322 19.71 11.69 13.90
C ASN A 322 19.76 10.25 14.44
N THR A 323 18.71 9.46 14.21
CA THR A 323 18.67 8.05 14.61
C THR A 323 19.74 7.26 13.85
N ARG A 324 19.94 7.57 12.58
CA ARG A 324 20.92 6.92 11.70
C ARG A 324 22.36 7.22 12.12
N ILE A 325 22.67 8.46 12.53
CA ILE A 325 23.99 8.83 13.09
C ILE A 325 24.34 7.95 14.29
N GLU A 326 23.40 7.81 15.23
CA GLU A 326 23.63 6.98 16.42
C GLU A 326 23.77 5.50 16.07
N ALA A 327 22.96 4.99 15.15
CA ALA A 327 23.06 3.63 14.66
C ALA A 327 24.41 3.35 13.98
N ALA A 328 24.89 4.29 13.13
CA ALA A 328 26.20 4.18 12.48
C ALA A 328 27.35 4.15 13.49
N LYS A 329 27.29 4.97 14.56
CA LYS A 329 28.31 4.98 15.63
C LYS A 329 28.34 3.70 16.46
N GLN A 330 27.19 3.04 16.61
CA GLN A 330 27.02 1.85 17.47
C GLN A 330 27.03 0.56 16.67
N PHE A 331 27.20 0.61 15.35
CA PHE A 331 27.14 -0.56 14.49
C PHE A 331 28.18 -1.61 14.91
N ASN A 332 27.68 -2.80 15.22
CA ASN A 332 28.48 -3.98 15.51
C ASN A 332 27.92 -5.13 14.66
N PRO A 333 28.68 -5.62 13.67
CA PRO A 333 28.23 -6.62 12.71
C PRO A 333 27.95 -7.99 13.33
#